data_1998576c26c2e116cf3936f9ea381670
#
_entry.id   1998576c26c2e116cf3936f9ea381670
#
_cell.length_a   1.000
_cell.length_b   1.000
_cell.length_c   1.000
_cell.angle_alpha   90.00
_cell.angle_beta   90.00
_cell.angle_gamma   90.00
#
_symmetry.space_group_name_H-M   'P 1'
#
loop_
_entity.id
_entity.type
_entity.pdbx_description
1 polymer ?
#
loop_
_entity_poly.entity_id
_entity_poly.type
_entity_poly.pdbx_seq_one_letter_code
_entity_poly.pdbx_strand_id
1 'polypeptide(L)'
;MFKITQQTQADSQVIEALMTEAFGPNRYDRSVWALRPGAPVVALCLVGYDDDQAVGSLRFWEVMLNDEPILLLGPLAVQPDVRGKGFGRQLVQEGMRLARLGQWRIVLVSGEPDYYPKFGFVPAAGYGL
;
A
#
# COMPACT_ATOMS: atom_id res chain seq x y z
N MET A 1 3.84 -18.82 -9.58
CA MET A 1 4.95 -17.87 -9.35
C MET A 1 4.36 -16.50 -9.05
N PHE A 2 4.85 -15.84 -8.02
CA PHE A 2 4.37 -14.50 -7.65
C PHE A 2 5.05 -13.43 -8.50
N LYS A 3 4.25 -12.57 -9.11
CA LYS A 3 4.74 -11.50 -9.97
C LYS A 3 4.08 -10.19 -9.58
N ILE A 4 4.87 -9.12 -9.48
CA ILE A 4 4.37 -7.79 -9.13
C ILE A 4 4.43 -6.91 -10.37
N THR A 5 3.32 -6.23 -10.67
CA THR A 5 3.25 -5.28 -11.78
C THR A 5 2.57 -3.99 -11.32
N GLN A 6 2.74 -2.93 -12.10
CA GLN A 6 2.00 -1.69 -11.87
C GLN A 6 0.52 -1.94 -12.17
N GLN A 7 -0.36 -1.38 -11.32
CA GLN A 7 -1.80 -1.48 -11.53
C GLN A 7 -2.21 -0.75 -12.81
N THR A 8 -3.17 -1.34 -13.53
CA THR A 8 -3.80 -0.72 -14.69
C THR A 8 -5.30 -0.63 -14.45
N GLN A 9 -5.99 0.08 -15.35
CA GLN A 9 -7.45 0.17 -15.26
C GLN A 9 -8.11 -1.21 -15.34
N ALA A 10 -7.51 -2.14 -16.07
CA ALA A 10 -8.02 -3.52 -16.16
C ALA A 10 -7.99 -4.26 -14.81
N ASP A 11 -7.16 -3.83 -13.88
CA ASP A 11 -7.05 -4.46 -12.56
C ASP A 11 -8.09 -3.94 -11.56
N SER A 12 -8.85 -2.89 -11.89
CA SER A 12 -9.69 -2.16 -10.94
C SER A 12 -10.71 -3.04 -10.24
N GLN A 13 -11.42 -3.90 -10.98
CA GLN A 13 -12.44 -4.77 -10.39
C GLN A 13 -11.86 -5.77 -9.41
N VAL A 14 -10.74 -6.41 -9.79
CA VAL A 14 -10.14 -7.42 -8.95
C VAL A 14 -9.52 -6.79 -7.71
N ILE A 15 -8.99 -5.58 -7.82
CA ILE A 15 -8.44 -4.84 -6.68
C ILE A 15 -9.56 -4.45 -5.70
N GLU A 16 -10.70 -3.98 -6.20
CA GLU A 16 -11.85 -3.67 -5.34
C GLU A 16 -12.34 -4.91 -4.59
N ALA A 17 -12.35 -6.05 -5.25
CA ALA A 17 -12.72 -7.32 -4.60
C ALA A 17 -11.71 -7.69 -3.52
N LEU A 18 -10.41 -7.53 -3.76
CA LEU A 18 -9.37 -7.77 -2.76
C LEU A 18 -9.53 -6.87 -1.54
N MET A 19 -9.82 -5.59 -1.78
CA MET A 19 -10.02 -4.62 -0.70
C MET A 19 -11.23 -4.99 0.17
N THR A 20 -12.34 -5.35 -0.47
CA THR A 20 -13.55 -5.75 0.25
C THR A 20 -13.31 -7.01 1.07
N GLU A 21 -12.59 -7.98 0.52
CA GLU A 21 -12.27 -9.21 1.21
C GLU A 21 -11.34 -8.98 2.40
N ALA A 22 -10.36 -8.08 2.23
CA ALA A 22 -9.36 -7.82 3.27
C ALA A 22 -9.89 -6.91 4.39
N PHE A 23 -10.72 -5.92 4.06
CA PHE A 23 -11.12 -4.87 5.00
C PHE A 23 -12.63 -4.82 5.28
N GLY A 24 -13.42 -5.59 4.54
CA GLY A 24 -14.86 -5.61 4.66
C GLY A 24 -15.56 -4.52 3.85
N PRO A 25 -16.89 -4.59 3.74
CA PRO A 25 -17.64 -3.64 2.92
C PRO A 25 -17.67 -2.21 3.47
N ASN A 26 -17.39 -2.05 4.78
CA ASN A 26 -17.38 -0.74 5.43
C ASN A 26 -15.99 -0.11 5.50
N ARG A 27 -15.07 -0.50 4.64
CA ARG A 27 -13.68 -0.03 4.69
C ARG A 27 -13.54 1.49 4.61
N TYR A 28 -14.47 2.16 3.92
CA TYR A 28 -14.43 3.60 3.76
C TYR A 28 -14.81 4.38 5.02
N ASP A 29 -15.37 3.71 6.03
CA ASP A 29 -15.68 4.32 7.32
C ASP A 29 -14.45 4.48 8.21
N ARG A 30 -13.32 3.88 7.84
CA ARG A 30 -12.09 3.99 8.62
C ARG A 30 -11.48 5.38 8.44
N SER A 31 -11.06 5.99 9.55
CA SER A 31 -10.55 7.37 9.55
C SER A 31 -9.37 7.56 8.62
N VAL A 32 -8.55 6.55 8.42
CA VAL A 32 -7.37 6.61 7.55
C VAL A 32 -7.74 6.93 6.09
N TRP A 33 -8.96 6.60 5.66
CA TRP A 33 -9.40 6.89 4.30
C TRP A 33 -9.57 8.38 4.06
N ALA A 34 -9.89 9.15 5.11
CA ALA A 34 -10.01 10.61 5.00
C ALA A 34 -8.67 11.28 4.69
N LEU A 35 -7.55 10.60 4.92
CA LEU A 35 -6.21 11.11 4.64
C LEU A 35 -5.76 10.84 3.21
N ARG A 36 -6.59 10.20 2.39
CA ARG A 36 -6.25 9.81 1.01
C ARG A 36 -7.09 10.59 0.00
N PRO A 37 -6.86 11.92 -0.11
CA PRO A 37 -7.63 12.73 -1.05
C PRO A 37 -7.20 12.47 -2.48
N GLY A 38 -8.16 12.56 -3.40
CA GLY A 38 -7.86 12.46 -4.82
C GLY A 38 -7.47 11.06 -5.28
N ALA A 39 -6.60 11.00 -6.28
CA ALA A 39 -6.16 9.77 -6.89
C ALA A 39 -4.85 9.27 -6.29
N PRO A 40 -4.61 7.95 -6.28
CA PRO A 40 -3.33 7.42 -5.85
C PRO A 40 -2.21 7.78 -6.83
N VAL A 41 -0.96 7.66 -6.38
CA VAL A 41 0.21 7.87 -7.24
C VAL A 41 0.36 6.64 -8.14
N VAL A 42 -0.09 6.74 -9.38
CA VAL A 42 -0.25 5.60 -10.30
C VAL A 42 1.05 4.82 -10.48
N ALA A 43 2.18 5.51 -10.62
CA ALA A 43 3.48 4.86 -10.83
C ALA A 43 3.90 3.97 -9.66
N LEU A 44 3.30 4.16 -8.48
CA LEU A 44 3.62 3.41 -7.26
C LEU A 44 2.51 2.44 -6.85
N CYS A 45 1.45 2.33 -7.64
CA CYS A 45 0.37 1.41 -7.33
C CYS A 45 0.66 0.04 -7.94
N LEU A 46 0.68 -0.98 -7.09
CA LEU A 46 1.14 -2.32 -7.44
C LEU A 46 0.05 -3.35 -7.26
N VAL A 47 0.08 -4.38 -8.10
CA VAL A 47 -0.75 -5.58 -7.96
C VAL A 47 0.16 -6.79 -8.04
N GLY A 48 -0.10 -7.78 -7.16
CA GLY A 48 0.63 -9.03 -7.16
C GLY A 48 -0.24 -10.17 -7.67
N TYR A 49 0.28 -10.90 -8.62
CA TYR A 49 -0.38 -12.09 -9.18
C TYR A 49 0.39 -13.34 -8.78
N ASP A 50 -0.33 -14.35 -8.30
CA ASP A 50 0.22 -15.68 -8.13
C ASP A 50 -0.33 -16.52 -9.29
N ASP A 51 0.55 -16.80 -10.25
CA ASP A 51 0.18 -17.29 -11.58
C ASP A 51 -0.81 -16.30 -12.21
N ASP A 52 -2.03 -16.68 -12.51
CA ASP A 52 -3.00 -15.81 -13.17
C ASP A 52 -3.99 -15.16 -12.19
N GLN A 53 -3.81 -15.37 -10.89
CA GLN A 53 -4.75 -14.87 -9.89
C GLN A 53 -4.17 -13.67 -9.15
N ALA A 54 -4.89 -12.55 -9.13
CA ALA A 54 -4.52 -11.39 -8.33
C ALA A 54 -4.73 -11.72 -6.85
N VAL A 55 -3.66 -11.64 -6.06
CA VAL A 55 -3.68 -12.03 -4.65
C VAL A 55 -3.26 -10.90 -3.72
N GLY A 56 -2.77 -9.79 -4.24
CA GLY A 56 -2.35 -8.66 -3.41
C GLY A 56 -2.37 -7.34 -4.15
N SER A 57 -2.49 -6.27 -3.40
CA SER A 57 -2.56 -4.91 -3.92
C SER A 57 -1.91 -3.95 -2.93
N LEU A 58 -1.16 -2.99 -3.44
CA LEU A 58 -0.56 -1.92 -2.63
C LEU A 58 -0.70 -0.61 -3.38
N ARG A 59 -1.18 0.42 -2.68
CA ARG A 59 -1.31 1.77 -3.24
C ARG A 59 -0.54 2.78 -2.39
N PHE A 60 -0.16 3.86 -3.03
CA PHE A 60 0.48 5.01 -2.40
C PHE A 60 -0.26 6.27 -2.79
N TRP A 61 -0.30 7.24 -1.88
CA TRP A 61 -1.00 8.50 -2.07
C TRP A 61 -0.06 9.63 -1.75
N GLU A 62 -0.13 10.71 -2.52
CA GLU A 62 0.59 11.92 -2.19
C GLU A 62 -0.24 12.73 -1.22
N VAL A 63 0.36 13.10 -0.09
CA VAL A 63 -0.26 13.99 0.90
C VAL A 63 0.73 15.09 1.25
N MET A 64 0.22 16.21 1.74
CA MET A 64 1.07 17.33 2.14
C MET A 64 1.33 17.29 3.63
N LEU A 65 2.59 17.41 4.01
CA LEU A 65 3.01 17.53 5.39
C LEU A 65 3.86 18.79 5.51
N ASN A 66 3.34 19.84 6.19
CA ASN A 66 4.04 21.11 6.34
C ASN A 66 4.53 21.67 4.98
N ASP A 67 3.65 21.65 3.98
CA ASP A 67 3.90 22.12 2.62
C ASP A 67 4.91 21.27 1.82
N GLU A 68 5.29 20.09 2.34
CA GLU A 68 6.13 19.15 1.61
C GLU A 68 5.29 17.97 1.13
N PRO A 69 5.38 17.59 -0.16
CA PRO A 69 4.71 16.39 -0.63
C PRO A 69 5.41 15.15 -0.10
N ILE A 70 4.65 14.25 0.51
CA ILE A 70 5.14 12.97 1.01
C ILE A 70 4.20 11.86 0.56
N LEU A 71 4.63 10.61 0.74
CA LEU A 71 3.80 9.47 0.40
C LEU A 71 3.10 8.91 1.64
N LEU A 72 1.86 8.49 1.45
CA LEU A 72 1.13 7.67 2.40
C LEU A 72 1.00 6.29 1.79
N LEU A 73 1.58 5.29 2.45
CA LEU A 73 1.51 3.89 2.04
C LEU A 73 0.19 3.27 2.49
N GLY A 74 -0.47 2.60 1.59
CA GLY A 74 -1.67 1.82 1.88
C GLY A 74 -2.85 2.21 1.01
N PRO A 75 -3.87 1.40 0.98
CA PRO A 75 -3.97 0.14 1.70
C PRO A 75 -3.10 -0.96 1.08
N LEU A 76 -2.63 -1.86 1.95
CA LEU A 76 -2.02 -3.11 1.56
C LEU A 76 -3.05 -4.21 1.79
N ALA A 77 -3.44 -4.90 0.74
CA ALA A 77 -4.41 -5.99 0.81
C ALA A 77 -3.80 -7.26 0.26
N VAL A 78 -3.93 -8.35 1.00
CA VAL A 78 -3.49 -9.69 0.56
C VAL A 78 -4.66 -10.64 0.80
N GLN A 79 -4.93 -11.49 -0.19
CA GLN A 79 -6.01 -12.44 -0.11
C GLN A 79 -5.82 -13.36 1.12
N PRO A 80 -6.86 -13.57 1.97
CA PRO A 80 -6.68 -14.25 3.24
C PRO A 80 -6.09 -15.66 3.14
N ASP A 81 -6.47 -16.41 2.12
CA ASP A 81 -6.03 -17.81 1.98
C ASP A 81 -4.58 -17.97 1.53
N VAL A 82 -3.91 -16.87 1.15
CA VAL A 82 -2.48 -16.91 0.79
C VAL A 82 -1.61 -16.09 1.75
N ARG A 83 -2.18 -15.60 2.85
CA ARG A 83 -1.40 -14.90 3.87
C ARG A 83 -0.38 -15.86 4.48
N GLY A 84 0.78 -15.32 4.85
CA GLY A 84 1.87 -16.12 5.39
C GLY A 84 2.85 -16.61 4.35
N LYS A 85 2.58 -16.36 3.05
CA LYS A 85 3.51 -16.74 1.97
C LYS A 85 4.49 -15.63 1.61
N GLY A 86 4.44 -14.49 2.29
CA GLY A 86 5.38 -13.39 2.07
C GLY A 86 5.01 -12.46 0.92
N PHE A 87 3.80 -12.55 0.37
CA PHE A 87 3.38 -11.70 -0.75
C PHE A 87 3.27 -10.24 -0.33
N GLY A 88 2.69 -9.96 0.85
CA GLY A 88 2.60 -8.60 1.36
C GLY A 88 3.97 -7.97 1.57
N ARG A 89 4.91 -8.74 2.11
CA ARG A 89 6.30 -8.30 2.28
C ARG A 89 6.91 -7.90 0.95
N GLN A 90 6.75 -8.72 -0.08
CA GLN A 90 7.30 -8.46 -1.40
C GLN A 90 6.71 -7.19 -2.01
N LEU A 91 5.39 -6.98 -1.84
CA LEU A 91 4.72 -5.75 -2.32
C LEU A 91 5.28 -4.51 -1.63
N VAL A 92 5.44 -4.53 -0.31
CA VAL A 92 5.99 -3.38 0.43
C VAL A 92 7.43 -3.12 0.02
N GLN A 93 8.26 -4.16 -0.09
CA GLN A 93 9.66 -4.02 -0.50
C GLN A 93 9.78 -3.41 -1.89
N GLU A 94 8.97 -3.85 -2.83
CA GLU A 94 8.99 -3.29 -4.18
C GLU A 94 8.48 -1.85 -4.20
N GLY A 95 7.40 -1.56 -3.46
CA GLY A 95 6.88 -0.20 -3.35
C GLY A 95 7.91 0.76 -2.77
N MET A 96 8.62 0.35 -1.73
CA MET A 96 9.66 1.18 -1.13
C MET A 96 10.85 1.38 -2.07
N ARG A 97 11.21 0.36 -2.85
CA ARG A 97 12.25 0.49 -3.86
C ARG A 97 11.87 1.55 -4.90
N LEU A 98 10.64 1.50 -5.39
CA LEU A 98 10.15 2.47 -6.37
C LEU A 98 10.05 3.87 -5.79
N ALA A 99 9.65 3.99 -4.52
CA ALA A 99 9.59 5.29 -3.84
C ALA A 99 10.97 5.93 -3.75
N ARG A 100 12.00 5.14 -3.45
CA ARG A 100 13.38 5.64 -3.41
C ARG A 100 13.86 6.08 -4.79
N LEU A 101 13.54 5.31 -5.83
CA LEU A 101 13.87 5.69 -7.22
C LEU A 101 13.17 6.99 -7.61
N GLY A 102 11.96 7.24 -7.11
CA GLY A 102 11.23 8.49 -7.34
C GLY A 102 11.67 9.63 -6.45
N GLN A 103 12.68 9.41 -5.59
CA GLN A 103 13.26 10.42 -4.69
C GLN A 103 12.26 10.95 -3.65
N TRP A 104 11.31 10.12 -3.24
CA TRP A 104 10.40 10.47 -2.16
C TRP A 104 11.17 10.40 -0.83
N ARG A 105 11.11 11.48 -0.06
CA ARG A 105 11.89 11.62 1.18
C ARG A 105 11.23 10.94 2.37
N ILE A 106 9.91 10.98 2.43
CA ILE A 106 9.15 10.49 3.58
C ILE A 106 8.01 9.61 3.08
N VAL A 107 7.87 8.45 3.70
CA VAL A 107 6.72 7.55 3.50
C VAL A 107 6.09 7.30 4.86
N LEU A 108 4.86 7.73 5.03
CA LEU A 108 4.07 7.43 6.22
C LEU A 108 3.25 6.17 6.00
N VAL A 109 3.00 5.46 7.07
CA VAL A 109 2.11 4.31 7.05
C VAL A 109 1.25 4.31 8.30
N SER A 110 -0.02 3.94 8.12
CA SER A 110 -0.94 3.68 9.22
C SER A 110 -1.30 2.20 9.19
N GLY A 111 -0.96 1.46 10.23
CA GLY A 111 -1.19 0.02 10.26
C GLY A 111 -0.60 -0.63 11.49
N GLU A 112 -0.43 -1.95 11.42
CA GLU A 112 0.04 -2.74 12.55
C GLU A 112 1.45 -2.32 12.98
N PRO A 113 1.63 -1.87 14.25
CA PRO A 113 2.96 -1.43 14.69
C PRO A 113 4.01 -2.53 14.69
N ASP A 114 3.60 -3.79 14.72
CA ASP A 114 4.54 -4.92 14.73
C ASP A 114 4.93 -5.39 13.32
N TYR A 115 4.23 -4.94 12.30
CA TYR A 115 4.47 -5.39 10.93
C TYR A 115 5.47 -4.50 10.21
N TYR A 116 5.25 -3.18 10.26
CA TYR A 116 6.02 -2.24 9.44
C TYR A 116 7.45 -1.97 9.91
N PRO A 117 7.81 -2.09 11.20
CA PRO A 117 9.21 -1.87 11.61
C PRO A 117 10.23 -2.75 10.90
N LYS A 118 9.85 -3.96 10.49
CA LYS A 118 10.76 -4.85 9.75
C LYS A 118 11.15 -4.32 8.38
N PHE A 119 10.45 -3.27 7.89
CA PHE A 119 10.80 -2.60 6.64
C PHE A 119 11.55 -1.29 6.88
N GLY A 120 11.94 -1.01 8.12
CA GLY A 120 12.66 0.21 8.47
C GLY A 120 11.78 1.37 8.91
N PHE A 121 10.47 1.15 9.07
CA PHE A 121 9.58 2.18 9.59
C PHE A 121 9.78 2.37 11.08
N VAL A 122 9.67 3.62 11.53
CA VAL A 122 9.83 4.01 12.93
C VAL A 122 8.61 4.84 13.36
N PRO A 123 8.31 4.91 14.67
CA PRO A 123 7.18 5.71 15.13
C PRO A 123 7.33 7.18 14.74
N ALA A 124 6.28 7.72 14.12
CA ALA A 124 6.31 9.10 13.61
C ALA A 124 6.38 10.14 14.72
N ALA A 125 5.83 9.83 15.90
CA ALA A 125 5.82 10.74 17.03
C ALA A 125 7.22 11.20 17.44
N GLY A 126 8.25 10.37 17.24
CA GLY A 126 9.64 10.73 17.54
C GLY A 126 10.24 11.76 16.59
N TYR A 127 9.52 12.13 15.52
CA TYR A 127 10.00 13.06 14.49
C TYR A 127 9.12 14.30 14.38
N GLY A 128 8.28 14.55 15.36
CA GLY A 128 7.41 15.72 15.38
C GLY A 128 6.23 15.65 14.42
N LEU A 129 5.86 14.46 14.04
CA LEU A 129 4.77 14.25 13.05
C LEU A 129 3.44 13.90 13.69
#